data_5629e4cf7992951c972684fe405df10b
#
_entry.id   5629e4cf7992951c972684fe405df10b
#
_cell.length_a   1.000
_cell.length_b   1.000
_cell.length_c   1.000
_cell.angle_alpha   90.00
_cell.angle_beta   90.00
_cell.angle_gamma   90.00
#
_symmetry.space_group_name_H-M   'P 1'
#
loop_
_entity.id
_entity.type
_entity.pdbx_description
1 polymer ?
#
loop_
_entity_poly.entity_id
_entity_poly.type
_entity_poly.pdbx_seq_one_letter_code
_entity_poly.pdbx_strand_id
1 'polypeptide(L)'
;MTRTIQQLFDLTGKTALVTGGSRGLGLQLAHALGEAGAKIMLSSRKASDLEEATAELQAAGIDARWIAADCANEADIRRLADETLERLGHVDILINNAGAAW
;
A
#
# COMPACT_ATOMS: atom_id res chain seq x y z
N MET A 1 -19.99 -25.90 4.47
CA MET A 1 -18.86 -25.76 3.53
C MET A 1 -17.64 -25.22 4.22
N THR A 2 -16.54 -25.90 4.08
CA THR A 2 -15.29 -25.47 4.70
C THR A 2 -14.47 -24.71 3.69
N ARG A 3 -14.04 -23.48 4.03
CA ARG A 3 -13.11 -22.70 3.21
C ARG A 3 -11.68 -22.99 3.64
N THR A 4 -10.77 -23.00 2.68
CA THR A 4 -9.35 -23.06 2.98
C THR A 4 -8.88 -21.74 3.59
N ILE A 5 -7.73 -21.74 4.25
CA ILE A 5 -7.12 -20.52 4.76
C ILE A 5 -6.87 -19.53 3.61
N GLN A 6 -6.41 -20.02 2.47
CA GLN A 6 -6.20 -19.19 1.29
C GLN A 6 -7.48 -18.49 0.82
N GLN A 7 -8.59 -19.19 0.82
CA GLN A 7 -9.87 -18.61 0.43
C GLN A 7 -10.36 -17.54 1.41
N LEU A 8 -10.12 -17.76 2.72
CA LEU A 8 -10.51 -16.81 3.74
C LEU A 8 -9.70 -15.50 3.66
N PHE A 9 -8.46 -15.57 3.22
CA PHE A 9 -7.56 -14.43 3.18
C PHE A 9 -7.15 -14.03 1.76
N ASP A 10 -7.96 -14.40 0.76
CA ASP A 10 -7.70 -14.06 -0.63
C ASP A 10 -8.15 -12.62 -0.90
N LEU A 11 -7.18 -11.76 -1.23
CA LEU A 11 -7.40 -10.37 -1.55
C LEU A 11 -7.22 -10.08 -3.04
N THR A 12 -7.26 -11.12 -3.88
CA THR A 12 -7.16 -10.96 -5.33
C THR A 12 -8.22 -9.98 -5.84
N GLY A 13 -7.80 -8.99 -6.63
CA GLY A 13 -8.68 -7.96 -7.14
C GLY A 13 -8.87 -6.77 -6.20
N LYS A 14 -8.36 -6.84 -4.97
CA LYS A 14 -8.42 -5.73 -4.03
C LYS A 14 -7.22 -4.80 -4.19
N THR A 15 -7.40 -3.55 -3.83
CA THR A 15 -6.34 -2.54 -3.83
C THR A 15 -6.17 -1.98 -2.43
N ALA A 16 -4.93 -1.94 -1.96
CA ALA A 16 -4.58 -1.39 -0.66
C ALA A 16 -3.69 -0.17 -0.82
N LEU A 17 -4.07 0.93 -0.19
CA LEU A 17 -3.25 2.13 -0.08
C LEU A 17 -2.65 2.14 1.33
N VAL A 18 -1.32 2.14 1.41
CA VAL A 18 -0.59 2.10 2.68
C VAL A 18 0.22 3.37 2.82
N THR A 19 -0.21 4.27 3.70
CA THR A 19 0.56 5.47 4.02
C THR A 19 1.59 5.15 5.09
N GLY A 20 2.77 5.79 5.01
CA GLY A 20 3.89 5.41 5.88
C GLY A 20 4.41 4.02 5.57
N GLY A 21 4.29 3.58 4.32
CA GLY A 21 4.54 2.20 3.91
C GLY A 21 5.99 1.87 3.56
N SER A 22 6.90 2.84 3.61
CA SER A 22 8.27 2.64 3.12
C SER A 22 9.14 1.80 4.07
N ARG A 23 8.72 1.61 5.31
CA ARG A 23 9.48 0.80 6.30
C ARG A 23 8.63 0.45 7.51
N GLY A 24 9.18 -0.37 8.40
CA GLY A 24 8.55 -0.75 9.65
C GLY A 24 7.24 -1.47 9.46
N LEU A 25 6.27 -1.18 10.32
CA LEU A 25 4.97 -1.84 10.32
C LEU A 25 4.22 -1.65 9.00
N GLY A 26 4.28 -0.45 8.42
CA GLY A 26 3.61 -0.17 7.15
C GLY A 26 4.10 -1.08 6.03
N LEU A 27 5.41 -1.27 5.92
CA LEU A 27 5.97 -2.15 4.91
C LEU A 27 5.62 -3.62 5.17
N GLN A 28 5.62 -4.05 6.43
CA GLN A 28 5.21 -5.41 6.80
C GLN A 28 3.76 -5.67 6.43
N LEU A 29 2.88 -4.70 6.67
CA LEU A 29 1.47 -4.82 6.29
C LEU A 29 1.31 -4.88 4.77
N ALA A 30 2.08 -4.07 4.03
CA ALA A 30 2.07 -4.11 2.57
C ALA A 30 2.50 -5.49 2.05
N HIS A 31 3.51 -6.09 2.64
CA HIS A 31 3.93 -7.46 2.29
C HIS A 31 2.79 -8.46 2.52
N ALA A 32 2.17 -8.41 3.70
CA ALA A 32 1.10 -9.34 4.05
C ALA A 32 -0.10 -9.21 3.11
N LEU A 33 -0.53 -7.99 2.84
CA LEU A 33 -1.65 -7.73 1.95
C LEU A 33 -1.34 -8.14 0.51
N GLY A 34 -0.12 -7.83 0.05
CA GLY A 34 0.31 -8.19 -1.29
C GLY A 34 0.45 -9.70 -1.48
N GLU A 35 0.95 -10.42 -0.48
CA GLU A 35 1.02 -11.88 -0.52
C GLU A 35 -0.37 -12.50 -0.59
N ALA A 36 -1.36 -11.85 -0.01
CA ALA A 36 -2.75 -12.29 -0.08
C ALA A 36 -3.41 -11.93 -1.43
N GLY A 37 -2.71 -11.23 -2.33
CA GLY A 37 -3.17 -10.96 -3.69
C GLY A 37 -3.57 -9.52 -3.97
N ALA A 38 -3.50 -8.63 -2.99
CA ALA A 38 -3.86 -7.22 -3.20
C ALA A 38 -2.82 -6.49 -4.04
N LYS A 39 -3.28 -5.53 -4.83
CA LYS A 39 -2.40 -4.53 -5.43
C LYS A 39 -2.05 -3.51 -4.36
N ILE A 40 -0.81 -3.06 -4.32
CA ILE A 40 -0.32 -2.19 -3.27
C ILE A 40 0.09 -0.83 -3.84
N MET A 41 -0.42 0.23 -3.22
CA MET A 41 0.07 1.58 -3.43
C MET A 41 0.72 2.05 -2.13
N LEU A 42 2.03 2.27 -2.15
CA LEU A 42 2.75 2.81 -1.00
C LEU A 42 2.82 4.32 -1.08
N SER A 43 2.75 4.99 0.05
CA SER A 43 3.00 6.42 0.11
C SER A 43 3.77 6.80 1.37
N SER A 44 4.68 7.74 1.23
CA SER A 44 5.37 8.43 2.30
C SER A 44 5.97 9.70 1.72
N ARG A 45 6.69 10.47 2.54
CA ARG A 45 7.27 11.73 2.07
C ARG A 45 8.53 11.54 1.22
N LYS A 46 9.24 10.43 1.40
CA LYS A 46 10.58 10.27 0.84
C LYS A 46 10.59 9.29 -0.32
N ALA A 47 10.73 9.81 -1.53
CA ALA A 47 10.69 9.02 -2.75
C ALA A 47 11.74 7.90 -2.78
N SER A 48 12.97 8.18 -2.30
CA SER A 48 14.02 7.15 -2.31
C SER A 48 13.68 5.93 -1.46
N ASP A 49 13.06 6.15 -0.30
CA ASP A 49 12.62 5.05 0.56
C ASP A 49 11.48 4.26 -0.10
N LEU A 50 10.58 4.95 -0.78
CA LEU A 50 9.47 4.33 -1.50
C LEU A 50 9.97 3.49 -2.67
N GLU A 51 10.97 3.96 -3.40
CA GLU A 51 11.57 3.20 -4.49
C GLU A 51 12.15 1.88 -4.00
N GLU A 52 12.90 1.91 -2.90
CA GLU A 52 13.46 0.70 -2.29
C GLU A 52 12.38 -0.27 -1.82
N ALA A 53 11.40 0.24 -1.09
CA ALA A 53 10.31 -0.58 -0.56
C ALA A 53 9.49 -1.21 -1.68
N THR A 54 9.18 -0.44 -2.71
CA THR A 54 8.42 -0.93 -3.87
C THR A 54 9.20 -2.00 -4.61
N ALA A 55 10.51 -1.80 -4.81
CA ALA A 55 11.35 -2.81 -5.45
C ALA A 55 11.37 -4.11 -4.65
N GLU A 56 11.42 -4.03 -3.33
CA GLU A 56 11.37 -5.20 -2.45
C GLU A 56 10.06 -5.97 -2.63
N LEU A 57 8.93 -5.27 -2.65
CA LEU A 57 7.62 -5.88 -2.87
C LEU A 57 7.52 -6.52 -4.25
N GLN A 58 7.99 -5.82 -5.27
CA GLN A 58 7.98 -6.33 -6.64
C GLN A 58 8.86 -7.58 -6.78
N ALA A 59 10.01 -7.61 -6.10
CA ALA A 59 10.88 -8.79 -6.10
C ALA A 59 10.20 -9.99 -5.45
N ALA A 60 9.25 -9.76 -4.55
CA ALA A 60 8.44 -10.81 -3.95
C ALA A 60 7.21 -11.20 -4.80
N GLY A 61 7.08 -10.64 -6.00
CA GLY A 61 5.97 -10.96 -6.89
C GLY A 61 4.70 -10.14 -6.65
N ILE A 62 4.78 -9.08 -5.86
CA ILE A 62 3.63 -8.25 -5.52
C ILE A 62 3.50 -7.10 -6.52
N ASP A 63 2.28 -6.82 -6.99
CA ASP A 63 2.00 -5.66 -7.82
C ASP A 63 1.99 -4.42 -6.92
N ALA A 64 3.13 -3.75 -6.84
CA ALA A 64 3.34 -2.60 -5.97
C ALA A 64 3.76 -1.37 -6.76
N ARG A 65 3.25 -0.22 -6.32
CA ARG A 65 3.55 1.10 -6.89
C ARG A 65 3.68 2.09 -5.74
N TRP A 66 4.15 3.28 -6.02
CA TRP A 66 4.30 4.30 -4.98
C TRP A 66 3.99 5.70 -5.50
N ILE A 67 3.60 6.57 -4.57
CA ILE A 67 3.41 7.99 -4.80
C ILE A 67 3.95 8.71 -3.57
N ALA A 68 4.90 9.63 -3.77
CA ALA A 68 5.40 10.45 -2.66
C ALA A 68 4.36 11.51 -2.31
N ALA A 69 4.02 11.61 -1.04
CA ALA A 69 3.06 12.59 -0.55
C ALA A 69 3.31 12.87 0.93
N ASP A 70 3.07 14.12 1.33
CA ASP A 70 3.14 14.53 2.72
C ASP A 70 1.72 14.49 3.30
N CYS A 71 1.45 13.54 4.19
CA CYS A 71 0.13 13.37 4.79
C CYS A 71 -0.25 14.51 5.75
N ALA A 72 0.66 15.40 6.08
CA ALA A 72 0.36 16.62 6.83
C ALA A 72 -0.18 17.74 5.91
N ASN A 73 -0.10 17.55 4.60
CA ASN A 73 -0.54 18.53 3.60
C ASN A 73 -1.83 18.03 2.94
N GLU A 74 -2.91 18.78 3.10
CA GLU A 74 -4.22 18.38 2.56
C GLU A 74 -4.22 18.23 1.04
N ALA A 75 -3.53 19.12 0.32
CA ALA A 75 -3.44 19.05 -1.13
C ALA A 75 -2.73 17.77 -1.59
N ASP A 76 -1.68 17.37 -0.85
CA ASP A 76 -0.96 16.13 -1.13
C ASP A 76 -1.84 14.91 -0.88
N ILE A 77 -2.63 14.92 0.19
CA ILE A 77 -3.56 13.80 0.49
C ILE A 77 -4.59 13.66 -0.64
N ARG A 78 -5.14 14.76 -1.11
CA ARG A 78 -6.11 14.75 -2.22
C ARG A 78 -5.47 14.22 -3.50
N ARG A 79 -4.27 14.70 -3.81
CA ARG A 79 -3.52 14.23 -4.98
C ARG A 79 -3.22 12.74 -4.87
N LEU A 80 -2.82 12.27 -3.69
CA LEU A 80 -2.56 10.85 -3.45
C LEU A 80 -3.81 10.01 -3.72
N ALA A 81 -4.95 10.44 -3.18
CA ALA A 81 -6.20 9.72 -3.38
C ALA A 81 -6.59 9.70 -4.86
N ASP A 82 -6.53 10.84 -5.53
CA ASP A 82 -6.92 10.96 -6.94
C ASP A 82 -6.02 10.12 -7.84
N GLU A 83 -4.71 10.20 -7.65
CA GLU A 83 -3.76 9.43 -8.46
C GLU A 83 -3.88 7.93 -8.20
N THR A 84 -4.13 7.53 -6.96
CA THR A 84 -4.33 6.12 -6.64
C THR A 84 -5.58 5.58 -7.35
N LEU A 85 -6.68 6.30 -7.28
CA LEU A 85 -7.92 5.93 -7.97
C LEU A 85 -7.74 5.89 -9.48
N GLU A 86 -7.00 6.84 -10.04
CA GLU A 86 -6.73 6.88 -11.47
C GLU A 86 -5.90 5.68 -11.93
N ARG A 87 -4.86 5.33 -11.17
CA ARG A 87 -3.94 4.25 -11.55
C ARG A 87 -4.47 2.85 -11.24
N LEU A 88 -5.21 2.70 -10.16
CA LEU A 88 -5.64 1.37 -9.67
C LEU A 88 -7.15 1.16 -9.74
N GLY A 89 -7.91 2.20 -10.01
CA GLY A 89 -9.36 2.12 -10.21
C GLY A 89 -10.19 2.20 -8.94
N HIS A 90 -9.70 1.64 -7.83
CA HIS A 90 -10.42 1.67 -6.56
C HIS A 90 -9.45 1.46 -5.40
N VAL A 91 -9.91 1.79 -4.20
CA VAL A 91 -9.19 1.51 -2.96
C VAL A 91 -10.15 0.76 -2.03
N ASP A 92 -9.83 -0.47 -1.72
CA ASP A 92 -10.64 -1.33 -0.85
C ASP A 92 -10.14 -1.31 0.58
N ILE A 93 -8.84 -1.10 0.76
CA ILE A 93 -8.17 -1.18 2.05
C ILE A 93 -7.29 0.06 2.20
N LEU A 94 -7.45 0.78 3.30
CA LEU A 94 -6.61 1.91 3.63
C LEU A 94 -5.89 1.63 4.94
N ILE A 95 -4.57 1.59 4.89
CA ILE A 95 -3.72 1.50 6.08
C ILE A 95 -3.09 2.87 6.29
N ASN A 96 -3.56 3.58 7.29
CA ASN A 96 -3.03 4.90 7.63
C ASN A 96 -2.02 4.78 8.76
N ASN A 97 -0.76 4.62 8.39
CA ASN A 97 0.36 4.46 9.33
C ASN A 97 1.24 5.72 9.41
N ALA A 98 0.94 6.72 8.60
CA ALA A 98 1.72 7.97 8.56
C ALA A 98 1.45 8.78 9.83
N GLY A 99 2.51 9.34 10.41
CA GLY A 99 2.38 10.19 11.58
C GLY A 99 2.22 9.45 12.90
N ALA A 100 2.25 8.14 12.91
CA ALA A 100 2.28 7.37 14.15
C ALA A 100 3.66 7.55 14.78
N ALA A 101 3.73 8.35 15.82
CA ALA A 101 4.95 8.61 16.57
C ALA A 101 4.71 8.24 18.03
N TRP A 102 5.49 7.33 18.50
CA TRP A 102 5.45 6.90 19.89
C TRP A 102 6.79 7.12 20.53
#